data_6025808e53e086cee3b10382ef88c930
#
_entry.id   6025808e53e086cee3b10382ef88c930
#
_cell.length_a   1.000
_cell.length_b   1.000
_cell.length_c   1.000
_cell.angle_alpha   90.00
_cell.angle_beta   90.00
_cell.angle_gamma   90.00
#
_symmetry.space_group_name_H-M   'P 1'
#
loop_
_entity.id
_entity.type
_entity.pdbx_description
1 polymer ?
#
loop_
_entity_poly.entity_id
_entity_poly.type
_entity_poly.pdbx_seq_one_letter_code
_entity_poly.pdbx_strand_id
1 'polypeptide(L)'
;MKNIKIAYIGGGSKQWARVFMNDLALCSDLTGEIGLFDIDKEAAVRNQQIGNNINKQPETVSRWNYVVYDSLKEVLCGADFVVISILPGTFEDMRVDVHYPEKYNIYQSVGDTAGPGGVSRALRTVPFYEEFAAAIEKYCPDAWVINFTNPMSICTKTLYDVFPSVKAFGCCHEVFHTQDFLCDILEEFTGIKAKRKEIYTEVAGINHFTWISSAKYKDIEIFDFMDDYIAKHFEEGHYEHGPADSYKTDTFAYANRVKMDMYKRYGVLGAAGDRHLAEFMNNKWYLASPSQVDSWKFALTTVDFRIKQMNERIEE
;
A
#
# COMPACT_ATOMS: atom_id res chain seq x y z
N MET A 1 -17.94 9.49 20.99
CA MET A 1 -16.67 8.81 20.64
C MET A 1 -16.57 7.48 21.37
N LYS A 2 -16.23 6.40 20.65
CA LYS A 2 -15.94 5.10 21.27
C LYS A 2 -14.47 5.11 21.71
N ASN A 3 -14.21 4.71 22.96
CA ASN A 3 -12.87 4.59 23.50
C ASN A 3 -12.28 3.22 23.13
N ILE A 4 -11.12 3.21 22.44
CA ILE A 4 -10.45 2.00 21.97
C ILE A 4 -8.95 2.06 22.24
N LYS A 5 -8.30 0.88 22.27
CA LYS A 5 -6.86 0.76 22.26
C LYS A 5 -6.37 0.20 20.92
N ILE A 6 -5.43 0.92 20.29
CA ILE A 6 -4.75 0.50 19.06
C ILE A 6 -3.29 0.19 19.39
N ALA A 7 -2.88 -1.05 19.17
CA ALA A 7 -1.47 -1.45 19.23
C ALA A 7 -0.84 -1.26 17.85
N TYR A 8 0.16 -0.39 17.72
CA TYR A 8 0.87 -0.13 16.48
C TYR A 8 2.26 -0.75 16.50
N ILE A 9 2.45 -1.87 15.79
CA ILE A 9 3.73 -2.55 15.58
C ILE A 9 4.42 -1.90 14.38
N GLY A 10 5.61 -1.35 14.59
CA GLY A 10 6.27 -0.43 13.67
C GLY A 10 5.93 1.04 13.97
N GLY A 11 5.69 1.35 15.26
CA GLY A 11 5.27 2.67 15.74
C GLY A 11 6.29 3.79 15.52
N GLY A 12 7.53 3.45 15.14
CA GLY A 12 8.57 4.40 14.70
C GLY A 12 8.49 4.79 13.23
N SER A 13 7.49 4.27 12.46
CA SER A 13 7.33 4.59 11.04
C SER A 13 7.26 6.10 10.79
N LYS A 14 8.12 6.58 9.88
CA LYS A 14 8.24 8.01 9.55
C LYS A 14 7.15 8.51 8.60
N GLN A 15 6.35 7.63 8.05
CA GLN A 15 5.23 7.95 7.15
C GLN A 15 3.92 7.38 7.68
N TRP A 16 3.77 6.05 7.66
CA TRP A 16 2.48 5.42 7.91
C TRP A 16 1.92 5.70 9.30
N ALA A 17 2.75 5.65 10.35
CA ALA A 17 2.29 5.96 11.70
C ALA A 17 1.84 7.42 11.82
N ARG A 18 2.57 8.37 11.20
CA ARG A 18 2.24 9.80 11.26
C ARG A 18 0.94 10.12 10.51
N VAL A 19 0.77 9.58 9.28
CA VAL A 19 -0.49 9.73 8.54
C VAL A 19 -1.65 9.14 9.32
N PHE A 20 -1.49 7.93 9.86
CA PHE A 20 -2.51 7.27 10.65
C PHE A 20 -2.91 8.08 11.91
N MET A 21 -1.94 8.66 12.62
CA MET A 21 -2.22 9.53 13.78
C MET A 21 -2.96 10.80 13.38
N ASN A 22 -2.62 11.42 12.22
CA ASN A 22 -3.34 12.58 11.70
C ASN A 22 -4.78 12.25 11.33
N ASP A 23 -5.01 11.14 10.61
CA ASP A 23 -6.35 10.71 10.21
C ASP A 23 -7.24 10.42 11.43
N LEU A 24 -6.68 9.76 12.46
CA LEU A 24 -7.40 9.50 13.70
C LEU A 24 -7.70 10.79 14.48
N ALA A 25 -6.83 11.78 14.45
CA ALA A 25 -7.06 13.07 15.09
C ALA A 25 -8.24 13.84 14.46
N LEU A 26 -8.54 13.59 13.19
CA LEU A 26 -9.68 14.15 12.46
C LEU A 26 -10.96 13.29 12.55
N CYS A 27 -10.89 12.09 13.15
CA CYS A 27 -12.02 11.18 13.28
C CYS A 27 -12.87 11.51 14.50
N SER A 28 -14.11 11.95 14.30
CA SER A 28 -15.04 12.31 15.39
C SER A 28 -15.61 11.12 16.18
N ASP A 29 -15.49 9.91 15.66
CA ASP A 29 -16.18 8.73 16.19
C ASP A 29 -15.36 7.95 17.21
N LEU A 30 -14.03 8.10 17.16
CA LEU A 30 -13.06 7.32 17.92
C LEU A 30 -12.19 8.20 18.81
N THR A 31 -11.76 7.66 19.93
CA THR A 31 -10.73 8.20 20.83
C THR A 31 -10.09 7.05 21.61
N GLY A 32 -9.03 7.31 22.36
CA GLY A 32 -8.46 6.29 23.22
C GLY A 32 -6.95 6.31 23.29
N GLU A 33 -6.33 5.12 23.19
CA GLU A 33 -4.89 4.94 23.28
C GLU A 33 -4.31 4.42 21.97
N ILE A 34 -3.19 5.01 21.55
CA ILE A 34 -2.31 4.45 20.51
C ILE A 34 -1.01 4.03 21.16
N GLY A 35 -0.87 2.72 21.36
CA GLY A 35 0.36 2.10 21.85
C GLY A 35 1.35 1.94 20.69
N LEU A 36 2.53 2.54 20.82
CA LEU A 36 3.61 2.49 19.83
C LEU A 36 4.67 1.49 20.27
N PHE A 37 4.92 0.48 19.45
CA PHE A 37 6.00 -0.48 19.63
C PHE A 37 6.88 -0.50 18.38
N ASP A 38 8.21 -0.36 18.57
CA ASP A 38 9.19 -0.44 17.49
C ASP A 38 10.52 -0.96 18.04
N ILE A 39 11.31 -1.63 17.21
CA ILE A 39 12.69 -2.01 17.54
C ILE A 39 13.60 -0.77 17.67
N ASP A 40 13.29 0.30 16.89
CA ASP A 40 13.85 1.65 17.07
C ASP A 40 12.97 2.43 18.07
N LYS A 41 13.23 2.21 19.34
CA LYS A 41 12.48 2.89 20.41
C LYS A 41 12.55 4.41 20.33
N GLU A 42 13.67 4.97 19.88
CA GLU A 42 13.81 6.42 19.73
C GLU A 42 12.86 6.96 18.64
N ALA A 43 12.69 6.21 17.54
CA ALA A 43 11.73 6.58 16.51
C ALA A 43 10.28 6.54 17.05
N ALA A 44 9.93 5.54 17.85
CA ALA A 44 8.61 5.49 18.51
C ALA A 44 8.41 6.66 19.48
N VAL A 45 9.43 7.05 20.25
CA VAL A 45 9.38 8.24 21.14
C VAL A 45 9.19 9.52 20.33
N ARG A 46 9.88 9.68 19.20
CA ARG A 46 9.66 10.83 18.30
C ARG A 46 8.22 10.89 17.81
N ASN A 47 7.64 9.76 17.39
CA ASN A 47 6.25 9.71 16.96
C ASN A 47 5.25 9.96 18.10
N GLN A 48 5.53 9.53 19.33
CA GLN A 48 4.76 9.92 20.51
C GLN A 48 4.74 11.46 20.68
N GLN A 49 5.90 12.12 20.55
CA GLN A 49 5.98 13.59 20.64
C GLN A 49 5.19 14.26 19.53
N ILE A 50 5.26 13.74 18.28
CA ILE A 50 4.47 14.23 17.14
C ILE A 50 2.97 14.07 17.45
N GLY A 51 2.52 12.90 17.92
CA GLY A 51 1.14 12.66 18.29
C GLY A 51 0.64 13.62 19.38
N ASN A 52 1.47 13.86 20.40
CA ASN A 52 1.17 14.84 21.44
C ASN A 52 1.09 16.29 20.91
N ASN A 53 1.82 16.60 19.84
CA ASN A 53 1.71 17.90 19.16
C ASN A 53 0.47 17.99 18.27
N ILE A 54 0.10 16.90 17.59
CA ILE A 54 -1.18 16.81 16.84
C ILE A 54 -2.36 17.09 17.78
N ASN A 55 -2.35 16.53 19.00
CA ASN A 55 -3.40 16.79 19.99
C ASN A 55 -3.60 18.27 20.38
N LYS A 56 -2.60 19.11 20.10
CA LYS A 56 -2.65 20.56 20.41
C LYS A 56 -3.12 21.42 19.24
N GLN A 57 -3.23 20.83 18.04
CA GLN A 57 -3.64 21.55 16.86
C GLN A 57 -5.13 21.94 16.95
N PRO A 58 -5.51 23.11 16.46
CA PRO A 58 -6.91 23.58 16.54
C PRO A 58 -7.86 22.71 15.70
N GLU A 59 -7.36 22.06 14.66
CA GLU A 59 -8.14 21.18 13.78
C GLU A 59 -8.40 19.79 14.39
N THR A 60 -7.73 19.44 15.49
CA THR A 60 -7.89 18.13 16.14
C THR A 60 -9.28 17.98 16.74
N VAL A 61 -10.02 17.02 16.21
CA VAL A 61 -11.37 16.68 16.67
C VAL A 61 -11.31 15.62 17.77
N SER A 62 -10.41 14.63 17.63
CA SER A 62 -10.23 13.54 18.59
C SER A 62 -8.82 13.53 19.16
N ARG A 63 -8.71 13.51 20.48
CA ARG A 63 -7.43 13.43 21.18
C ARG A 63 -7.13 12.02 21.62
N TRP A 64 -5.86 11.60 21.39
CA TRP A 64 -5.39 10.27 21.67
C TRP A 64 -4.28 10.26 22.71
N ASN A 65 -4.25 9.25 23.56
CA ASN A 65 -3.13 8.98 24.47
C ASN A 65 -2.08 8.17 23.73
N TYR A 66 -0.91 8.76 23.45
CA TYR A 66 0.20 8.08 22.78
C TYR A 66 1.17 7.51 23.81
N VAL A 67 1.35 6.19 23.80
CA VAL A 67 2.19 5.48 24.78
C VAL A 67 3.21 4.63 24.04
N VAL A 68 4.50 4.77 24.39
CA VAL A 68 5.56 3.89 23.88
C VAL A 68 5.72 2.69 24.81
N TYR A 69 5.70 1.50 24.25
CA TYR A 69 5.83 0.23 24.97
C TYR A 69 7.14 -0.47 24.64
N ASP A 70 7.69 -1.21 25.64
CA ASP A 70 8.97 -1.89 25.53
C ASP A 70 8.84 -3.34 25.03
N SER A 71 7.63 -3.89 25.00
CA SER A 71 7.39 -5.28 24.59
C SER A 71 6.08 -5.46 23.84
N LEU A 72 6.03 -6.49 22.97
CA LEU A 72 4.80 -6.92 22.29
C LEU A 72 3.70 -7.26 23.30
N LYS A 73 4.03 -7.90 24.41
CA LYS A 73 3.06 -8.20 25.46
C LYS A 73 2.36 -6.94 25.96
N GLU A 74 3.11 -5.92 26.29
CA GLU A 74 2.54 -4.70 26.90
C GLU A 74 1.68 -3.92 25.92
N VAL A 75 2.14 -3.75 24.67
CA VAL A 75 1.37 -3.02 23.67
C VAL A 75 0.10 -3.76 23.28
N LEU A 76 0.15 -5.10 23.18
CA LEU A 76 -0.98 -5.92 22.74
C LEU A 76 -2.04 -6.14 23.83
N CYS A 77 -1.66 -6.19 25.12
CA CYS A 77 -2.63 -6.40 26.19
C CYS A 77 -3.76 -5.37 26.16
N GLY A 78 -5.01 -5.86 25.97
CA GLY A 78 -6.21 -5.03 25.92
C GLY A 78 -6.39 -4.24 24.62
N ALA A 79 -5.66 -4.57 23.56
CA ALA A 79 -5.84 -3.93 22.26
C ALA A 79 -7.14 -4.39 21.59
N ASP A 80 -7.91 -3.43 21.05
CA ASP A 80 -9.08 -3.67 20.20
C ASP A 80 -8.65 -3.83 18.73
N PHE A 81 -7.56 -3.14 18.34
CA PHE A 81 -6.98 -3.19 17.01
C PHE A 81 -5.46 -3.32 17.10
N VAL A 82 -4.90 -4.08 16.17
CA VAL A 82 -3.44 -4.17 15.94
C VAL A 82 -3.13 -3.69 14.54
N VAL A 83 -2.29 -2.67 14.42
CA VAL A 83 -1.78 -2.19 13.13
C VAL A 83 -0.34 -2.67 12.97
N ILE A 84 -0.01 -3.28 11.84
CA ILE A 84 1.35 -3.75 11.53
C ILE A 84 1.87 -3.02 10.31
N SER A 85 2.97 -2.25 10.50
CA SER A 85 3.64 -1.53 9.43
C SER A 85 5.14 -1.51 9.67
N ILE A 86 5.83 -2.56 9.23
CA ILE A 86 7.28 -2.75 9.44
C ILE A 86 8.03 -2.84 8.11
N LEU A 87 9.31 -2.56 8.15
CA LEU A 87 10.26 -2.77 7.06
C LEU A 87 11.43 -3.62 7.59
N PRO A 88 11.35 -4.97 7.52
CA PRO A 88 12.46 -5.82 7.93
C PRO A 88 13.68 -5.67 7.02
N GLY A 89 14.84 -5.50 7.62
CA GLY A 89 16.09 -5.23 6.91
C GLY A 89 16.38 -3.74 6.73
N THR A 90 17.49 -3.47 6.07
CA THR A 90 17.98 -2.13 5.78
C THR A 90 17.72 -1.73 4.33
N PHE A 91 17.98 -0.48 3.97
CA PHE A 91 17.96 -0.07 2.55
C PHE A 91 19.09 -0.72 1.74
N GLU A 92 20.21 -1.12 2.37
CA GLU A 92 21.25 -1.87 1.67
C GLU A 92 20.81 -3.30 1.37
N ASP A 93 20.07 -3.95 2.27
CA ASP A 93 19.43 -5.25 1.98
C ASP A 93 18.44 -5.10 0.81
N MET A 94 17.62 -4.04 0.81
CA MET A 94 16.71 -3.75 -0.28
C MET A 94 17.47 -3.47 -1.59
N ARG A 95 18.64 -2.81 -1.54
CA ARG A 95 19.48 -2.57 -2.72
C ARG A 95 19.94 -3.88 -3.36
N VAL A 96 20.31 -4.85 -2.54
CA VAL A 96 20.64 -6.20 -3.02
C VAL A 96 19.40 -6.86 -3.64
N ASP A 97 18.27 -6.83 -2.96
CA ASP A 97 17.03 -7.45 -3.43
C ASP A 97 16.56 -6.90 -4.78
N VAL A 98 16.64 -5.59 -4.97
CA VAL A 98 16.10 -4.91 -6.16
C VAL A 98 17.13 -4.89 -7.30
N HIS A 99 18.39 -4.54 -7.02
CA HIS A 99 19.37 -4.23 -8.05
C HIS A 99 20.35 -5.36 -8.37
N TYR A 100 20.53 -6.37 -7.50
CA TYR A 100 21.38 -7.51 -7.83
C TYR A 100 20.85 -8.32 -9.02
N PRO A 101 19.54 -8.56 -9.16
CA PRO A 101 18.98 -9.28 -10.31
C PRO A 101 19.20 -8.57 -11.67
N GLU A 102 19.45 -7.26 -11.69
CA GLU A 102 19.75 -6.49 -12.92
C GLU A 102 21.00 -7.03 -13.66
N LYS A 103 21.95 -7.63 -12.93
CA LYS A 103 23.13 -8.31 -13.52
C LYS A 103 22.74 -9.49 -14.43
N TYR A 104 21.52 -9.97 -14.28
CA TYR A 104 20.94 -11.06 -15.07
C TYR A 104 19.82 -10.57 -16.00
N ASN A 105 19.74 -9.25 -16.23
CA ASN A 105 18.68 -8.58 -16.99
C ASN A 105 17.27 -8.84 -16.40
N ILE A 106 17.18 -8.97 -15.08
CA ILE A 106 15.93 -9.06 -14.36
C ILE A 106 15.70 -7.71 -13.67
N TYR A 107 14.85 -6.88 -14.27
CA TYR A 107 14.48 -5.58 -13.74
C TYR A 107 13.22 -5.70 -12.90
N GLN A 108 13.18 -4.95 -11.82
CA GLN A 108 12.04 -4.89 -10.89
C GLN A 108 11.60 -3.44 -10.72
N SER A 109 10.34 -3.16 -11.01
CA SER A 109 9.80 -1.78 -10.93
C SER A 109 9.53 -1.34 -9.48
N VAL A 110 9.31 -2.28 -8.58
CA VAL A 110 9.10 -2.03 -7.13
C VAL A 110 9.96 -2.95 -6.27
N GLY A 111 9.97 -4.27 -6.55
CA GLY A 111 10.80 -5.29 -5.90
C GLY A 111 10.44 -5.57 -4.44
N ASP A 112 9.19 -5.36 -4.03
CA ASP A 112 8.77 -5.58 -2.63
C ASP A 112 7.66 -6.62 -2.46
N THR A 113 7.07 -7.10 -3.54
CA THR A 113 5.93 -8.03 -3.50
C THR A 113 6.15 -9.27 -4.36
N ALA A 114 6.61 -9.10 -5.58
CA ALA A 114 6.85 -10.19 -6.55
C ALA A 114 8.32 -10.26 -6.94
N GLY A 115 8.67 -11.25 -7.75
CA GLY A 115 10.02 -11.45 -8.26
C GLY A 115 11.07 -11.80 -7.19
N PRO A 116 12.37 -11.72 -7.52
CA PRO A 116 13.44 -12.04 -6.58
C PRO A 116 13.45 -11.19 -5.31
N GLY A 117 13.16 -9.89 -5.46
CA GLY A 117 13.08 -8.95 -4.34
C GLY A 117 11.93 -9.27 -3.40
N GLY A 118 10.75 -9.57 -3.94
CA GLY A 118 9.58 -9.99 -3.15
C GLY A 118 9.84 -11.27 -2.36
N VAL A 119 10.51 -12.26 -2.97
CA VAL A 119 10.89 -13.51 -2.29
C VAL A 119 11.88 -13.24 -1.16
N SER A 120 12.96 -12.49 -1.41
CA SER A 120 13.96 -12.16 -0.38
C SER A 120 13.35 -11.41 0.77
N ARG A 121 12.48 -10.44 0.47
CA ARG A 121 11.77 -9.66 1.48
C ARG A 121 10.80 -10.52 2.29
N ALA A 122 10.06 -11.44 1.64
CA ALA A 122 9.18 -12.38 2.33
C ALA A 122 9.94 -13.25 3.33
N LEU A 123 11.10 -13.82 2.91
CA LEU A 123 11.93 -14.64 3.78
C LEU A 123 12.41 -13.91 5.03
N ARG A 124 12.65 -12.59 4.95
CA ARG A 124 12.99 -11.78 6.12
C ARG A 124 11.79 -11.40 6.96
N THR A 125 10.61 -11.26 6.34
CA THR A 125 9.41 -10.72 7.00
C THR A 125 8.60 -11.80 7.72
N VAL A 126 8.49 -13.00 7.15
CA VAL A 126 7.69 -14.11 7.68
C VAL A 126 8.00 -14.44 9.14
N PRO A 127 9.28 -14.58 9.58
CA PRO A 127 9.58 -14.88 10.99
C PRO A 127 9.02 -13.86 11.99
N PHE A 128 9.01 -12.57 11.64
CA PHE A 128 8.40 -11.54 12.48
C PHE A 128 6.88 -11.70 12.55
N TYR A 129 6.25 -12.06 11.43
CA TYR A 129 4.80 -12.27 11.39
C TYR A 129 4.36 -13.50 12.16
N GLU A 130 5.17 -14.56 12.19
CA GLU A 130 4.95 -15.73 13.04
C GLU A 130 5.00 -15.33 14.53
N GLU A 131 5.99 -14.52 14.93
CA GLU A 131 6.09 -13.99 16.29
C GLU A 131 4.88 -13.10 16.65
N PHE A 132 4.50 -12.18 15.75
CA PHE A 132 3.37 -11.28 15.97
C PHE A 132 2.05 -12.05 16.08
N ALA A 133 1.81 -13.03 15.20
CA ALA A 133 0.61 -13.86 15.24
C ALA A 133 0.47 -14.62 16.55
N ALA A 134 1.55 -15.28 17.01
CA ALA A 134 1.59 -15.98 18.28
C ALA A 134 1.38 -15.04 19.48
N ALA A 135 1.93 -13.83 19.43
CA ALA A 135 1.73 -12.82 20.46
C ALA A 135 0.29 -12.28 20.47
N ILE A 136 -0.30 -12.03 19.29
CA ILE A 136 -1.70 -11.58 19.15
C ILE A 136 -2.65 -12.65 19.68
N GLU A 137 -2.48 -13.92 19.30
CA GLU A 137 -3.26 -15.04 19.82
C GLU A 137 -3.25 -15.08 21.35
N LYS A 138 -2.09 -14.84 21.95
CA LYS A 138 -1.89 -14.92 23.39
C LYS A 138 -2.41 -13.72 24.17
N TYR A 139 -2.27 -12.49 23.64
CA TYR A 139 -2.46 -11.27 24.42
C TYR A 139 -3.70 -10.45 24.02
N CYS A 140 -4.18 -10.58 22.79
CA CYS A 140 -5.37 -9.89 22.28
C CYS A 140 -6.10 -10.69 21.17
N PRO A 141 -6.55 -11.94 21.44
CA PRO A 141 -7.08 -12.83 20.40
C PRO A 141 -8.34 -12.30 19.71
N ASP A 142 -9.05 -11.37 20.31
CA ASP A 142 -10.26 -10.77 19.77
C ASP A 142 -10.02 -9.51 18.93
N ALA A 143 -8.80 -8.98 18.92
CA ALA A 143 -8.44 -7.79 18.19
C ALA A 143 -8.56 -7.97 16.66
N TRP A 144 -8.92 -6.90 15.95
CA TRP A 144 -8.76 -6.83 14.50
C TRP A 144 -7.33 -6.46 14.14
N VAL A 145 -6.73 -7.18 13.19
CA VAL A 145 -5.37 -6.93 12.71
C VAL A 145 -5.40 -6.30 11.33
N ILE A 146 -4.79 -5.13 11.19
CA ILE A 146 -4.67 -4.37 9.94
C ILE A 146 -3.22 -4.40 9.49
N ASN A 147 -2.94 -5.06 8.38
CA ASN A 147 -1.60 -5.18 7.84
C ASN A 147 -1.35 -4.19 6.71
N PHE A 148 -0.31 -3.36 6.83
CA PHE A 148 0.20 -2.47 5.77
C PHE A 148 1.54 -2.94 5.19
N THR A 149 2.16 -3.98 5.75
CA THR A 149 3.49 -4.45 5.34
C THR A 149 3.42 -5.31 4.08
N ASN A 150 4.36 -5.08 3.15
CA ASN A 150 4.58 -5.93 1.98
C ASN A 150 5.69 -6.96 2.23
N PRO A 151 5.58 -8.14 1.59
CA PRO A 151 4.52 -8.65 0.69
C PRO A 151 3.20 -8.92 1.42
N MET A 152 2.20 -8.11 1.17
CA MET A 152 0.99 -8.07 2.00
C MET A 152 0.24 -9.39 2.07
N SER A 153 0.05 -10.07 0.94
CA SER A 153 -0.68 -11.35 0.90
C SER A 153 0.05 -12.44 1.67
N ILE A 154 1.39 -12.47 1.59
CA ILE A 154 2.22 -13.42 2.35
C ILE A 154 2.14 -13.11 3.84
N CYS A 155 2.33 -11.85 4.22
CA CYS A 155 2.23 -11.40 5.61
C CYS A 155 0.86 -11.73 6.23
N THR A 156 -0.22 -11.41 5.52
CA THR A 156 -1.57 -11.70 6.00
C THR A 156 -1.82 -13.20 6.09
N LYS A 157 -1.36 -13.98 5.09
CA LYS A 157 -1.46 -15.44 5.13
C LYS A 157 -0.71 -16.02 6.33
N THR A 158 0.50 -15.54 6.63
CA THR A 158 1.28 -16.00 7.80
C THR A 158 0.52 -15.79 9.11
N LEU A 159 -0.20 -14.67 9.26
CA LEU A 159 -1.05 -14.46 10.44
C LEU A 159 -2.09 -15.59 10.60
N TYR A 160 -2.76 -15.98 9.51
CA TYR A 160 -3.74 -17.06 9.50
C TYR A 160 -3.12 -18.45 9.66
N ASP A 161 -1.90 -18.68 9.15
CA ASP A 161 -1.22 -19.97 9.26
C ASP A 161 -0.83 -20.26 10.72
N VAL A 162 -0.45 -19.24 11.48
CA VAL A 162 -0.08 -19.38 12.90
C VAL A 162 -1.29 -19.27 13.83
N PHE A 163 -2.21 -18.33 13.54
CA PHE A 163 -3.42 -18.10 14.31
C PHE A 163 -4.65 -18.16 13.39
N PRO A 164 -5.21 -19.37 13.13
CA PRO A 164 -6.28 -19.58 12.14
C PRO A 164 -7.56 -18.80 12.37
N SER A 165 -7.88 -18.43 13.61
CA SER A 165 -9.06 -17.64 13.95
C SER A 165 -8.82 -16.13 14.06
N VAL A 166 -7.63 -15.64 13.66
CA VAL A 166 -7.31 -14.21 13.64
C VAL A 166 -8.28 -13.43 12.77
N LYS A 167 -8.68 -12.25 13.22
CA LYS A 167 -9.49 -11.33 12.42
C LYS A 167 -8.54 -10.36 11.71
N ALA A 168 -7.94 -10.77 10.59
CA ALA A 168 -6.90 -9.99 9.91
C ALA A 168 -7.26 -9.67 8.46
N PHE A 169 -6.82 -8.50 8.00
CA PHE A 169 -6.84 -8.12 6.59
C PHE A 169 -5.66 -7.23 6.23
N GLY A 170 -5.25 -7.27 4.96
CA GLY A 170 -4.29 -6.33 4.38
C GLY A 170 -4.99 -5.10 3.82
N CYS A 171 -4.35 -3.95 3.92
CA CYS A 171 -4.89 -2.67 3.48
C CYS A 171 -3.93 -2.02 2.48
N CYS A 172 -4.39 -1.79 1.26
CA CYS A 172 -3.66 -1.12 0.19
C CYS A 172 -4.56 -0.10 -0.52
N HIS A 173 -3.97 0.98 -1.02
CA HIS A 173 -4.69 2.05 -1.71
C HIS A 173 -4.86 1.83 -3.22
N GLU A 174 -4.23 0.82 -3.80
CA GLU A 174 -4.17 0.59 -5.25
C GLU A 174 -5.54 0.43 -5.92
N VAL A 175 -6.49 -0.25 -5.27
CA VAL A 175 -7.86 -0.35 -5.79
C VAL A 175 -8.53 1.02 -5.87
N PHE A 176 -8.21 1.92 -4.94
CA PHE A 176 -8.79 3.26 -4.90
C PHE A 176 -8.35 4.11 -6.09
N HIS A 177 -7.06 4.08 -6.45
CA HIS A 177 -6.59 4.76 -7.65
C HIS A 177 -7.23 4.21 -8.92
N THR A 178 -7.45 2.89 -8.99
CA THR A 178 -8.17 2.31 -10.13
C THR A 178 -9.64 2.73 -10.16
N GLN A 179 -10.27 2.95 -9.01
CA GLN A 179 -11.63 3.52 -8.98
C GLN A 179 -11.65 5.00 -9.44
N ASP A 180 -10.60 5.78 -9.15
CA ASP A 180 -10.47 7.15 -9.69
C ASP A 180 -10.32 7.12 -11.22
N PHE A 181 -9.49 6.22 -11.76
CA PHE A 181 -9.39 5.96 -13.21
C PHE A 181 -10.76 5.59 -13.85
N LEU A 182 -11.56 4.78 -13.17
CA LEU A 182 -12.91 4.43 -13.63
C LEU A 182 -13.88 5.62 -13.56
N CYS A 183 -13.72 6.53 -12.61
CA CYS A 183 -14.48 7.79 -12.57
C CYS A 183 -14.20 8.66 -13.79
N ASP A 184 -12.94 8.76 -14.19
CA ASP A 184 -12.56 9.55 -15.39
C ASP A 184 -13.12 8.96 -16.67
N ILE A 185 -13.14 7.62 -16.80
CA ILE A 185 -13.81 6.95 -17.94
C ILE A 185 -15.31 7.26 -17.94
N LEU A 186 -15.97 7.12 -16.81
CA LEU A 186 -17.40 7.43 -16.70
C LEU A 186 -17.69 8.87 -17.07
N GLU A 187 -16.90 9.82 -16.58
CA GLU A 187 -17.08 11.24 -16.90
C GLU A 187 -16.91 11.51 -18.40
N GLU A 188 -15.89 10.92 -19.03
CA GLU A 188 -15.63 11.15 -20.46
C GLU A 188 -16.77 10.67 -21.35
N PHE A 189 -17.36 9.50 -21.09
CA PHE A 189 -18.38 8.91 -21.96
C PHE A 189 -19.81 9.31 -21.60
N THR A 190 -20.06 9.75 -20.37
CA THR A 190 -21.43 10.05 -19.91
C THR A 190 -21.62 11.46 -19.40
N GLY A 191 -20.54 12.21 -19.15
CA GLY A 191 -20.56 13.52 -18.49
C GLY A 191 -20.86 13.46 -16.98
N ILE A 192 -20.95 12.26 -16.39
CA ILE A 192 -21.26 12.08 -14.96
C ILE A 192 -20.00 12.18 -14.13
N LYS A 193 -19.95 13.14 -13.22
CA LYS A 193 -18.87 13.28 -12.22
C LYS A 193 -19.20 12.47 -10.96
N ALA A 194 -18.72 11.24 -10.92
CA ALA A 194 -18.86 10.39 -9.76
C ALA A 194 -17.67 10.57 -8.79
N LYS A 195 -17.92 10.29 -7.52
CA LYS A 195 -16.84 10.13 -6.52
C LYS A 195 -16.44 8.66 -6.49
N ARG A 196 -15.14 8.40 -6.27
CA ARG A 196 -14.58 7.04 -6.15
C ARG A 196 -15.44 6.07 -5.35
N LYS A 197 -15.92 6.48 -4.17
CA LYS A 197 -16.78 5.66 -3.29
C LYS A 197 -18.16 5.32 -3.84
N GLU A 198 -18.56 5.93 -4.95
CA GLU A 198 -19.83 5.66 -5.64
C GLU A 198 -19.64 4.63 -6.77
N ILE A 199 -18.39 4.25 -7.06
CA ILE A 199 -18.08 3.20 -8.03
C ILE A 199 -18.04 1.85 -7.30
N TYR A 200 -18.97 0.99 -7.63
CA TYR A 200 -18.94 -0.40 -7.17
C TYR A 200 -17.99 -1.21 -8.05
N THR A 201 -17.11 -2.00 -7.44
CA THR A 201 -16.15 -2.85 -8.15
C THR A 201 -16.17 -4.26 -7.60
N GLU A 202 -16.25 -5.26 -8.48
CA GLU A 202 -16.05 -6.66 -8.12
C GLU A 202 -14.56 -6.98 -8.20
N VAL A 203 -13.96 -7.25 -7.04
CA VAL A 203 -12.51 -7.36 -6.89
C VAL A 203 -12.13 -8.76 -6.45
N ALA A 204 -11.15 -9.39 -7.13
CA ALA A 204 -10.59 -10.69 -6.77
C ALA A 204 -9.08 -10.73 -7.04
N GLY A 205 -8.33 -11.54 -6.28
CA GLY A 205 -6.90 -11.73 -6.49
C GLY A 205 -6.08 -11.51 -5.23
N ILE A 206 -4.78 -11.26 -5.40
CA ILE A 206 -3.82 -10.99 -4.34
C ILE A 206 -3.34 -9.54 -4.42
N ASN A 207 -2.81 -9.00 -3.32
CA ASN A 207 -2.32 -7.61 -3.29
C ASN A 207 -1.29 -7.34 -4.40
N HIS A 208 -1.42 -6.20 -5.05
CA HIS A 208 -0.71 -5.72 -6.23
C HIS A 208 -0.96 -6.52 -7.52
N PHE A 209 -1.74 -7.60 -7.44
CA PHE A 209 -2.22 -8.37 -8.58
C PHE A 209 -3.70 -8.72 -8.39
N THR A 210 -4.46 -7.70 -8.07
CA THR A 210 -5.90 -7.74 -7.92
C THR A 210 -6.56 -7.41 -9.25
N TRP A 211 -7.71 -7.99 -9.52
CA TRP A 211 -8.45 -7.83 -10.77
C TRP A 211 -9.86 -7.36 -10.49
N ILE A 212 -10.35 -6.48 -11.33
CA ILE A 212 -11.74 -6.02 -11.34
C ILE A 212 -12.43 -6.67 -12.53
N SER A 213 -13.49 -7.42 -12.28
CA SER A 213 -14.29 -8.10 -13.29
C SER A 213 -15.49 -7.30 -13.76
N SER A 214 -15.98 -6.35 -12.94
CA SER A 214 -17.08 -5.46 -13.22
C SER A 214 -16.96 -4.18 -12.42
N ALA A 215 -17.29 -3.05 -13.03
CA ALA A 215 -17.27 -1.75 -12.39
C ALA A 215 -18.52 -0.96 -12.71
N LYS A 216 -19.31 -0.57 -11.69
CA LYS A 216 -20.63 0.06 -11.90
C LYS A 216 -20.76 1.39 -11.17
N TYR A 217 -21.36 2.33 -11.85
CA TYR A 217 -22.00 3.51 -11.24
C TYR A 217 -23.51 3.37 -11.38
N LYS A 218 -24.20 3.04 -10.29
CA LYS A 218 -25.62 2.66 -10.30
C LYS A 218 -25.88 1.53 -11.31
N ASP A 219 -26.69 1.76 -12.33
CA ASP A 219 -27.03 0.78 -13.38
C ASP A 219 -26.11 0.84 -14.61
N ILE A 220 -25.11 1.73 -14.61
CA ILE A 220 -24.16 1.90 -15.73
C ILE A 220 -22.96 0.98 -15.50
N GLU A 221 -22.72 0.02 -16.41
CA GLU A 221 -21.50 -0.78 -16.44
C GLU A 221 -20.39 0.02 -17.14
N ILE A 222 -19.31 0.37 -16.40
CA ILE A 222 -18.24 1.22 -16.94
C ILE A 222 -17.39 0.45 -17.96
N PHE A 223 -17.34 -0.87 -17.85
CA PHE A 223 -16.60 -1.70 -18.79
C PHE A 223 -17.16 -1.66 -20.22
N ASP A 224 -18.42 -1.26 -20.41
CA ASP A 224 -18.99 -1.04 -21.75
C ASP A 224 -18.25 0.07 -22.53
N PHE A 225 -17.52 0.96 -21.85
CA PHE A 225 -16.75 2.05 -22.46
C PHE A 225 -15.25 1.74 -22.59
N MET A 226 -14.76 0.65 -22.01
CA MET A 226 -13.31 0.38 -21.90
C MET A 226 -12.62 0.25 -23.25
N ASP A 227 -13.21 -0.45 -24.20
CA ASP A 227 -12.57 -0.66 -25.51
C ASP A 227 -12.40 0.66 -26.26
N ASP A 228 -13.43 1.51 -26.27
CA ASP A 228 -13.40 2.83 -26.91
C ASP A 228 -12.43 3.76 -26.19
N TYR A 229 -12.40 3.71 -24.85
CA TYR A 229 -11.46 4.48 -24.04
C TYR A 229 -10.02 4.10 -24.35
N ILE A 230 -9.73 2.81 -24.37
CA ILE A 230 -8.38 2.29 -24.67
C ILE A 230 -7.98 2.63 -26.11
N ALA A 231 -8.88 2.49 -27.09
CA ALA A 231 -8.61 2.87 -28.48
C ALA A 231 -8.18 4.33 -28.61
N LYS A 232 -8.73 5.23 -27.78
CA LYS A 232 -8.45 6.66 -27.79
C LYS A 232 -7.17 7.03 -27.02
N HIS A 233 -6.94 6.40 -25.86
CA HIS A 233 -5.93 6.86 -24.90
C HIS A 233 -4.70 5.97 -24.78
N PHE A 234 -4.65 4.79 -25.41
CA PHE A 234 -3.57 3.83 -25.19
C PHE A 234 -2.19 4.39 -25.53
N GLU A 235 -2.02 5.12 -26.61
CA GLU A 235 -0.70 5.60 -27.06
C GLU A 235 -0.18 6.74 -26.18
N GLU A 236 -1.04 7.64 -25.78
CA GLU A 236 -0.67 8.76 -24.91
C GLU A 236 -0.62 8.37 -23.43
N GLY A 237 -1.40 7.36 -23.06
CA GLY A 237 -1.61 6.94 -21.69
C GLY A 237 -2.62 7.81 -20.97
N HIS A 238 -3.05 7.35 -19.79
CA HIS A 238 -3.88 8.10 -18.87
C HIS A 238 -3.11 8.34 -17.56
N TYR A 239 -3.02 9.57 -17.14
CA TYR A 239 -2.32 9.99 -15.92
C TYR A 239 -3.33 10.50 -14.90
N GLU A 240 -3.55 9.76 -13.83
CA GLU A 240 -4.46 10.14 -12.73
C GLU A 240 -3.96 11.39 -12.00
N HIS A 241 -2.64 11.56 -11.93
CA HIS A 241 -2.00 12.67 -11.24
C HIS A 241 -0.86 13.26 -12.08
N GLY A 242 -0.91 14.57 -12.26
CA GLY A 242 0.15 15.29 -12.96
C GLY A 242 0.01 15.32 -14.50
N PRO A 243 0.90 16.02 -15.18
CA PRO A 243 0.92 16.14 -16.63
C PRO A 243 1.36 14.84 -17.29
N ALA A 244 1.15 14.75 -18.59
CA ALA A 244 1.73 13.71 -19.42
C ALA A 244 3.26 13.64 -19.21
N ASP A 245 3.81 12.42 -19.21
CA ASP A 245 5.23 12.15 -18.94
C ASP A 245 5.70 12.44 -17.49
N SER A 246 4.78 12.68 -16.54
CA SER A 246 5.12 12.90 -15.13
C SER A 246 5.93 11.74 -14.51
N TYR A 247 5.82 10.52 -15.05
CA TYR A 247 6.60 9.35 -14.62
C TYR A 247 8.13 9.54 -14.75
N LYS A 248 8.57 10.49 -15.56
CA LYS A 248 10.01 10.82 -15.72
C LYS A 248 10.59 11.58 -14.52
N THR A 249 9.75 12.25 -13.77
CA THR A 249 10.13 13.07 -12.61
C THR A 249 9.54 12.56 -11.30
N ASP A 250 8.41 11.85 -11.37
CA ASP A 250 7.78 11.20 -10.24
C ASP A 250 7.71 9.69 -10.47
N THR A 251 8.47 8.93 -9.70
CA THR A 251 8.53 7.47 -9.79
C THR A 251 7.18 6.80 -9.50
N PHE A 252 6.26 7.47 -8.82
CA PHE A 252 4.93 6.93 -8.54
C PHE A 252 3.91 7.21 -9.63
N ALA A 253 4.21 8.11 -10.56
CA ALA A 253 3.37 8.35 -11.73
C ALA A 253 3.56 7.25 -12.78
N TYR A 254 2.50 6.93 -13.49
CA TYR A 254 2.48 5.96 -14.59
C TYR A 254 1.30 6.26 -15.53
N ALA A 255 1.38 5.75 -16.75
CA ALA A 255 0.43 6.08 -17.81
C ALA A 255 -0.74 5.09 -17.94
N ASN A 256 -0.92 4.15 -17.02
CA ASN A 256 -1.95 3.10 -17.08
C ASN A 256 -1.92 2.23 -18.36
N ARG A 257 -0.80 2.25 -19.12
CA ARG A 257 -0.68 1.51 -20.38
C ARG A 257 -0.58 0.00 -20.16
N VAL A 258 0.14 -0.45 -19.10
CA VAL A 258 0.18 -1.87 -18.73
C VAL A 258 -1.21 -2.34 -18.32
N LYS A 259 -1.91 -1.57 -17.52
CA LYS A 259 -3.30 -1.84 -17.11
C LYS A 259 -4.23 -1.98 -18.31
N MET A 260 -4.16 -1.05 -19.26
CA MET A 260 -4.95 -1.07 -20.49
C MET A 260 -4.59 -2.26 -21.40
N ASP A 261 -3.30 -2.60 -21.56
CA ASP A 261 -2.87 -3.77 -22.34
C ASP A 261 -3.36 -5.08 -21.72
N MET A 262 -3.32 -5.19 -20.38
CA MET A 262 -3.85 -6.35 -19.67
C MET A 262 -5.36 -6.49 -19.85
N TYR A 263 -6.11 -5.39 -19.81
CA TYR A 263 -7.54 -5.41 -20.11
C TYR A 263 -7.83 -5.92 -21.53
N LYS A 264 -7.09 -5.44 -22.53
CA LYS A 264 -7.22 -5.93 -23.92
C LYS A 264 -6.95 -7.43 -24.05
N ARG A 265 -6.06 -7.98 -23.22
CA ARG A 265 -5.70 -9.41 -23.27
C ARG A 265 -6.68 -10.30 -22.54
N TYR A 266 -7.22 -9.84 -21.43
CA TYR A 266 -7.92 -10.70 -20.47
C TYR A 266 -9.40 -10.32 -20.25
N GLY A 267 -9.83 -9.15 -20.68
CA GLY A 267 -11.18 -8.65 -20.44
C GLY A 267 -11.49 -8.31 -18.98
N VAL A 268 -10.45 -8.23 -18.15
CA VAL A 268 -10.53 -7.81 -16.74
C VAL A 268 -9.48 -6.76 -16.45
N LEU A 269 -9.80 -5.82 -15.56
CA LEU A 269 -8.93 -4.67 -15.28
C LEU A 269 -8.03 -4.95 -14.09
N GLY A 270 -6.71 -4.77 -14.26
CA GLY A 270 -5.78 -4.82 -13.14
C GLY A 270 -6.02 -3.67 -12.17
N ALA A 271 -6.19 -3.97 -10.88
CA ALA A 271 -6.52 -2.98 -9.86
C ALA A 271 -5.29 -2.40 -9.16
N ALA A 272 -4.11 -2.56 -9.73
CA ALA A 272 -2.87 -1.98 -9.24
C ALA A 272 -2.26 -1.02 -10.27
N GLY A 273 -1.27 -0.25 -9.86
CA GLY A 273 -0.51 0.60 -10.79
C GLY A 273 0.37 -0.22 -11.73
N ASP A 274 0.69 0.35 -12.90
CA ASP A 274 1.47 -0.32 -13.95
C ASP A 274 2.76 -0.95 -13.44
N ARG A 275 3.45 -0.30 -12.50
CA ARG A 275 4.70 -0.78 -11.91
C ARG A 275 4.53 -2.11 -11.18
N HIS A 276 3.44 -2.27 -10.43
CA HIS A 276 3.13 -3.52 -9.73
C HIS A 276 2.64 -4.59 -10.68
N LEU A 277 1.70 -4.26 -11.57
CA LEU A 277 1.16 -5.20 -12.56
C LEU A 277 2.27 -5.81 -13.43
N ALA A 278 3.24 -5.00 -13.87
CA ALA A 278 4.35 -5.44 -14.68
C ALA A 278 5.21 -6.55 -14.03
N GLU A 279 5.39 -6.51 -12.71
CA GLU A 279 6.20 -7.48 -11.97
C GLU A 279 5.58 -8.88 -11.86
N PHE A 280 4.27 -8.99 -11.99
CA PHE A 280 3.57 -10.27 -11.96
C PHE A 280 3.50 -10.95 -13.33
N MET A 281 3.89 -10.25 -14.38
CA MET A 281 3.84 -10.76 -15.75
C MET A 281 5.21 -11.29 -16.19
N ASN A 282 5.24 -11.93 -17.35
CA ASN A 282 6.51 -12.32 -17.95
C ASN A 282 7.39 -11.07 -18.14
N ASN A 283 8.61 -11.10 -17.62
CA ASN A 283 9.54 -9.98 -17.65
C ASN A 283 9.72 -9.37 -19.07
N LYS A 284 9.68 -10.21 -20.10
CA LYS A 284 9.82 -9.76 -21.50
C LYS A 284 8.67 -8.88 -21.99
N TRP A 285 7.55 -8.84 -21.29
CA TRP A 285 6.40 -8.05 -21.73
C TRP A 285 6.57 -6.57 -21.40
N TYR A 286 7.05 -6.25 -20.20
CA TYR A 286 7.09 -4.88 -19.71
C TYR A 286 8.41 -4.48 -19.07
N LEU A 287 9.26 -5.43 -18.66
CA LEU A 287 10.44 -5.22 -17.83
C LEU A 287 11.73 -5.80 -18.45
N ALA A 288 11.80 -6.02 -19.76
CA ALA A 288 12.99 -6.61 -20.39
C ALA A 288 14.20 -5.67 -20.40
N SER A 289 14.00 -4.36 -20.34
CA SER A 289 15.05 -3.36 -20.28
C SER A 289 14.52 -2.01 -19.77
N PRO A 290 15.40 -1.11 -19.28
CA PRO A 290 14.98 0.25 -18.92
C PRO A 290 14.31 1.01 -20.07
N SER A 291 14.73 0.82 -21.32
CA SER A 291 14.11 1.44 -22.48
C SER A 291 12.70 0.90 -22.75
N GLN A 292 12.46 -0.38 -22.48
CA GLN A 292 11.11 -0.93 -22.56
C GLN A 292 10.21 -0.34 -21.47
N VAL A 293 10.69 -0.23 -20.24
CA VAL A 293 9.95 0.40 -19.14
C VAL A 293 9.55 1.83 -19.51
N ASP A 294 10.48 2.61 -20.06
CA ASP A 294 10.22 3.98 -20.56
C ASP A 294 9.16 3.97 -21.66
N SER A 295 9.21 3.02 -22.59
CA SER A 295 8.20 2.88 -23.66
C SER A 295 6.79 2.57 -23.14
N TRP A 296 6.67 1.95 -21.98
CA TRP A 296 5.41 1.70 -21.28
C TRP A 296 4.99 2.84 -20.36
N LYS A 297 5.80 3.92 -20.29
CA LYS A 297 5.54 5.15 -19.54
C LYS A 297 5.29 4.92 -18.05
N PHE A 298 6.18 4.16 -17.43
CA PHE A 298 6.33 4.07 -15.97
C PHE A 298 7.82 4.03 -15.60
N ALA A 299 8.16 4.15 -14.32
CA ALA A 299 9.54 4.18 -13.86
C ALA A 299 9.92 2.99 -12.99
N LEU A 300 11.20 2.60 -13.01
CA LEU A 300 11.77 1.72 -12.00
C LEU A 300 11.98 2.51 -10.70
N THR A 301 11.50 1.97 -9.58
CA THR A 301 11.72 2.59 -8.27
C THR A 301 13.09 2.19 -7.74
N THR A 302 14.07 3.08 -7.82
CA THR A 302 15.39 2.83 -7.28
C THR A 302 15.41 2.93 -5.75
N VAL A 303 16.33 2.21 -5.12
CA VAL A 303 16.51 2.29 -3.67
C VAL A 303 17.01 3.68 -3.26
N ASP A 304 17.82 4.34 -4.09
CA ASP A 304 18.26 5.72 -3.85
C ASP A 304 17.09 6.70 -3.77
N PHE A 305 16.09 6.54 -4.62
CA PHE A 305 14.87 7.33 -4.54
C PHE A 305 14.13 7.13 -3.19
N ARG A 306 14.05 5.88 -2.71
CA ARG A 306 13.42 5.57 -1.42
C ARG A 306 14.20 6.16 -0.24
N ILE A 307 15.53 6.12 -0.29
CA ILE A 307 16.41 6.74 0.72
C ILE A 307 16.20 8.26 0.73
N LYS A 308 16.18 8.89 -0.46
CA LYS A 308 15.93 10.33 -0.59
C LYS A 308 14.58 10.72 0.03
N GLN A 309 13.51 10.03 -0.33
CA GLN A 309 12.18 10.28 0.25
C GLN A 309 12.15 10.11 1.77
N MET A 310 12.84 9.09 2.29
CA MET A 310 12.92 8.90 3.74
C MET A 310 13.64 10.06 4.43
N ASN A 311 14.73 10.56 3.85
CA ASN A 311 15.47 11.68 4.43
C ASN A 311 14.64 12.97 4.41
N GLU A 312 13.92 13.25 3.32
CA GLU A 312 13.00 14.38 3.23
C GLU A 312 11.95 14.36 4.36
N ARG A 313 11.37 13.18 4.63
CA ARG A 313 10.39 13.00 5.73
C ARG A 313 10.98 13.10 7.14
N ILE A 314 12.31 13.05 7.30
CA ILE A 314 12.96 13.29 8.59
C ILE A 314 13.10 14.79 8.84
N GLU A 315 13.30 15.57 7.77
CA GLU A 315 13.47 17.01 7.85
C GLU A 315 12.14 17.75 8.05
N GLU A 316 11.03 17.17 7.62
CA GLU A 316 9.65 17.63 7.90
C GLU A 316 9.25 17.39 9.37
#